data_877eab82e37229bde9bc2867af85caaa
#
_entry.id   877eab82e37229bde9bc2867af85caaa
#
_cell.length_a   1.000
_cell.length_b   1.000
_cell.length_c   1.000
_cell.angle_alpha   90.00
_cell.angle_beta   90.00
_cell.angle_gamma   90.00
#
_symmetry.space_group_name_H-M   'P 1'
#
loop_
_entity.id
_entity.type
_entity.pdbx_description
1 polymer ?
#
loop_
_entity_poly.entity_id
_entity_poly.type
_entity_poly.pdbx_seq_one_letter_code
_entity_poly.pdbx_strand_id
1 'polypeptide(L)'
;MQVGNILINAISDGTFIARPTYFGDHAAAGHYDLFDRHGQAWLPIGCFLVRSGTRCVLVDAGMGPSRMWDGDDEPCRLVGGQLPVALRALGVHRDDVTDVVCTHLHPDHVGWLFDLDSRPNFPHATIWFGQGDWRYFIDRDDPLIQEHIHHGFRGHAGDAHLRPIDRDTSVAPGITAIQAPGHTPGHLCVVVASDGQRALLLGDAITCPVQLDEPAWHSMGDVDPGLADRTRERLWRELEGDDVTGTGAHFPELKFGRVLGGSGKRWWT
;
A
#
# COMPACT_ATOMS: atom_id res chain seq x y z
N MET A 1 -8.01 11.76 -8.31
CA MET A 1 -6.92 11.97 -9.29
C MET A 1 -7.36 11.45 -10.65
N GLN A 2 -7.19 12.21 -11.69
CA GLN A 2 -7.47 11.78 -13.07
C GLN A 2 -6.13 11.53 -13.78
N VAL A 3 -6.01 10.39 -14.48
CA VAL A 3 -4.86 10.01 -15.30
C VAL A 3 -5.40 9.66 -16.69
N GLY A 4 -5.33 10.61 -17.64
CA GLY A 4 -6.00 10.47 -18.92
C GLY A 4 -7.50 10.16 -18.74
N ASN A 5 -7.94 9.00 -19.22
CA ASN A 5 -9.34 8.53 -19.05
C ASN A 5 -9.55 7.58 -17.85
N ILE A 6 -8.54 7.40 -17.00
CA ILE A 6 -8.62 6.55 -15.82
C ILE A 6 -8.82 7.43 -14.57
N LEU A 7 -9.79 7.05 -13.72
CA LEU A 7 -10.07 7.73 -12.46
C LEU A 7 -9.51 6.93 -11.27
N ILE A 8 -8.73 7.59 -10.41
CA ILE A 8 -8.23 7.05 -9.15
C ILE A 8 -8.92 7.78 -8.00
N ASN A 9 -9.62 7.05 -7.14
CA ASN A 9 -10.16 7.53 -5.87
C ASN A 9 -9.31 7.00 -4.73
N ALA A 10 -8.65 7.89 -4.00
CA ALA A 10 -7.97 7.55 -2.75
C ALA A 10 -9.02 7.34 -1.64
N ILE A 11 -8.84 6.30 -0.84
CA ILE A 11 -9.74 5.87 0.23
C ILE A 11 -8.88 5.59 1.46
N SER A 12 -9.25 6.11 2.61
CA SER A 12 -8.66 5.67 3.87
C SER A 12 -9.53 4.60 4.51
N ASP A 13 -8.98 3.42 4.80
CA ASP A 13 -9.65 2.40 5.62
C ASP A 13 -9.57 2.73 7.11
N GLY A 14 -8.60 3.54 7.51
CA GLY A 14 -8.39 3.86 8.91
C GLY A 14 -7.13 4.68 9.16
N THR A 15 -6.55 4.47 10.32
CA THR A 15 -5.40 5.26 10.79
C THR A 15 -4.24 4.36 11.20
N PHE A 16 -3.06 4.72 10.71
CA PHE A 16 -1.78 4.23 11.15
C PHE A 16 -1.13 5.32 12.02
N ILE A 17 -0.97 5.05 13.32
CA ILE A 17 -0.33 5.97 14.25
C ILE A 17 1.09 5.45 14.48
N ALA A 18 2.10 6.14 13.93
CA ALA A 18 3.49 5.77 14.07
C ALA A 18 4.19 6.64 15.13
N ARG A 19 5.13 6.04 15.87
CA ARG A 19 6.08 6.75 16.73
C ARG A 19 7.44 6.85 16.02
N PRO A 20 8.37 7.71 16.47
CA PRO A 20 9.72 7.77 15.89
C PRO A 20 10.40 6.40 15.82
N THR A 21 10.24 5.54 16.83
CA THR A 21 10.81 4.20 16.89
C THR A 21 10.34 3.25 15.78
N TYR A 22 9.21 3.55 15.12
CA TYR A 22 8.77 2.81 13.94
C TYR A 22 9.74 2.99 12.76
N PHE A 23 10.41 4.16 12.67
CA PHE A 23 11.36 4.48 11.61
C PHE A 23 12.82 4.19 12.00
N GLY A 24 13.03 3.53 13.13
CA GLY A 24 14.35 3.13 13.63
C GLY A 24 14.85 3.99 14.80
N ASP A 25 15.91 3.49 15.45
CA ASP A 25 16.47 4.11 16.67
C ASP A 25 17.03 5.53 16.47
N HIS A 26 17.26 5.92 15.21
CA HIS A 26 17.81 7.24 14.85
C HIS A 26 16.70 8.27 14.51
N ALA A 27 15.45 7.85 14.43
CA ALA A 27 14.36 8.75 14.11
C ALA A 27 14.12 9.72 15.28
N ALA A 28 14.37 10.99 15.05
CA ALA A 28 14.22 12.00 16.08
C ALA A 28 12.78 12.53 16.12
N ALA A 29 12.24 12.71 17.33
CA ALA A 29 10.94 13.35 17.54
C ALA A 29 10.90 14.86 17.14
N GLY A 30 11.98 15.38 16.54
CA GLY A 30 12.11 16.78 16.14
C GLY A 30 11.45 17.17 14.83
N HIS A 31 10.89 16.21 14.08
CA HIS A 31 10.11 16.47 12.86
C HIS A 31 8.65 16.84 13.23
N TYR A 32 8.44 18.07 13.68
CA TYR A 32 7.12 18.58 14.09
C TYR A 32 6.12 18.73 12.93
N ASP A 33 6.57 18.61 11.71
CA ASP A 33 5.76 18.52 10.50
C ASP A 33 5.18 17.10 10.28
N LEU A 34 5.79 16.08 10.87
CA LEU A 34 5.30 14.70 10.85
C LEU A 34 4.74 14.28 12.21
N PHE A 35 5.46 14.52 13.31
CA PHE A 35 5.07 14.08 14.65
C PHE A 35 4.41 15.22 15.43
N ASP A 36 3.29 14.92 16.05
CA ASP A 36 2.61 15.83 16.96
C ASP A 36 3.39 16.03 18.28
N ARG A 37 2.86 16.87 19.18
CA ARG A 37 3.46 17.14 20.50
C ARG A 37 3.60 15.91 21.41
N HIS A 38 2.95 14.80 21.07
CA HIS A 38 3.02 13.52 21.79
C HIS A 38 3.96 12.52 21.10
N GLY A 39 4.66 12.95 20.05
CA GLY A 39 5.55 12.12 19.25
C GLY A 39 4.78 11.08 18.41
N GLN A 40 3.60 11.44 17.91
CA GLN A 40 2.76 10.56 17.10
C GLN A 40 2.56 11.14 15.70
N ALA A 41 2.84 10.35 14.67
CA ALA A 41 2.47 10.63 13.29
C ALA A 41 1.14 9.94 12.98
N TRP A 42 0.15 10.71 12.55
CA TRP A 42 -1.20 10.24 12.22
C TRP A 42 -1.30 10.09 10.71
N LEU A 43 -1.10 8.87 10.24
CA LEU A 43 -1.05 8.54 8.82
C LEU A 43 -2.30 7.74 8.42
N PRO A 44 -2.78 7.84 7.17
CA PRO A 44 -3.88 7.02 6.70
C PRO A 44 -3.46 5.56 6.52
N ILE A 45 -4.44 4.65 6.49
CA ILE A 45 -4.33 3.32 5.89
C ILE A 45 -5.00 3.41 4.52
N GLY A 46 -4.19 3.59 3.48
CA GLY A 46 -4.63 3.96 2.15
C GLY A 46 -5.00 2.77 1.27
N CYS A 47 -6.14 2.88 0.60
CA CYS A 47 -6.56 2.02 -0.49
C CYS A 47 -6.88 2.90 -1.70
N PHE A 48 -6.79 2.35 -2.92
CA PHE A 48 -7.06 3.14 -4.11
C PHE A 48 -8.01 2.40 -5.04
N LEU A 49 -9.16 3.03 -5.34
CA LEU A 49 -10.11 2.51 -6.32
C LEU A 49 -9.81 3.11 -7.69
N VAL A 50 -9.40 2.27 -8.63
CA VAL A 50 -9.02 2.65 -9.99
C VAL A 50 -10.05 2.15 -10.98
N ARG A 51 -10.67 3.07 -11.72
CA ARG A 51 -11.66 2.74 -12.75
C ARG A 51 -11.07 2.94 -14.15
N SER A 52 -10.95 1.84 -14.90
CA SER A 52 -10.46 1.82 -16.27
C SER A 52 -11.42 1.03 -17.18
N GLY A 53 -12.18 1.74 -18.01
CA GLY A 53 -13.23 1.13 -18.82
C GLY A 53 -14.26 0.40 -17.98
N THR A 54 -14.41 -0.91 -18.18
CA THR A 54 -15.30 -1.78 -17.40
C THR A 54 -14.63 -2.38 -16.16
N ARG A 55 -13.34 -2.10 -15.93
CA ARG A 55 -12.60 -2.64 -14.79
C ARG A 55 -12.70 -1.71 -13.57
N CYS A 56 -12.95 -2.32 -12.44
CA CYS A 56 -12.98 -1.68 -11.12
C CYS A 56 -11.92 -2.36 -10.26
N VAL A 57 -10.73 -1.75 -10.20
CA VAL A 57 -9.55 -2.32 -9.55
C VAL A 57 -9.37 -1.65 -8.18
N LEU A 58 -9.34 -2.43 -7.13
CA LEU A 58 -8.97 -1.97 -5.78
C LEU A 58 -7.49 -2.26 -5.55
N VAL A 59 -6.69 -1.26 -5.23
CA VAL A 59 -5.31 -1.42 -4.81
C VAL A 59 -5.27 -1.31 -3.30
N ASP A 60 -4.87 -2.39 -2.65
CA ASP A 60 -4.94 -2.69 -1.23
C ASP A 60 -6.36 -2.76 -0.65
N ALA A 61 -6.51 -3.57 0.37
CA ALA A 61 -7.79 -3.88 1.01
C ALA A 61 -7.77 -3.56 2.52
N GLY A 62 -7.02 -2.55 2.93
CA GLY A 62 -7.03 -1.98 4.28
C GLY A 62 -6.74 -2.97 5.40
N MET A 63 -6.94 -2.51 6.64
CA MET A 63 -6.73 -3.27 7.88
C MET A 63 -7.88 -4.24 8.21
N GLY A 64 -9.01 -4.07 7.56
CA GLY A 64 -10.22 -4.77 7.97
C GLY A 64 -10.87 -4.17 9.23
N PRO A 65 -11.92 -4.79 9.77
CA PRO A 65 -12.61 -4.32 10.98
C PRO A 65 -11.79 -4.69 12.24
N SER A 66 -10.51 -4.27 12.25
CA SER A 66 -9.53 -4.75 13.21
C SER A 66 -8.62 -3.64 13.69
N ARG A 67 -7.86 -3.95 14.74
CA ARG A 67 -6.80 -3.09 15.28
C ARG A 67 -5.61 -3.95 15.71
N MET A 68 -4.41 -3.40 15.62
CA MET A 68 -3.17 -4.06 16.08
C MET A 68 -2.31 -3.08 16.88
N TRP A 69 -1.48 -3.64 17.76
CA TRP A 69 -0.52 -2.92 18.59
C TRP A 69 -1.16 -1.79 19.42
N ASP A 70 -2.14 -2.18 20.28
CA ASP A 70 -2.92 -1.26 21.10
C ASP A 70 -2.20 -0.82 22.39
N GLY A 71 -0.97 -1.29 22.63
CA GLY A 71 -0.16 -0.96 23.80
C GLY A 71 0.41 0.47 23.75
N ASP A 72 0.61 1.06 24.93
CA ASP A 72 1.16 2.42 25.02
C ASP A 72 2.65 2.50 24.62
N ASP A 73 3.38 1.38 24.71
CA ASP A 73 4.81 1.30 24.38
C ASP A 73 5.08 0.76 22.96
N GLU A 74 4.04 0.42 22.19
CA GLU A 74 4.18 -0.09 20.85
C GLU A 74 4.71 0.99 19.89
N PRO A 75 5.58 0.63 18.91
CA PRO A 75 6.15 1.58 17.95
C PRO A 75 5.12 2.15 16.99
N CYS A 76 3.99 1.47 16.82
CA CYS A 76 2.86 1.96 16.04
C CYS A 76 1.55 1.33 16.51
N ARG A 77 0.43 1.90 16.01
CA ARG A 77 -0.93 1.37 16.19
C ARG A 77 -1.66 1.45 14.88
N LEU A 78 -2.37 0.37 14.52
CA LEU A 78 -3.20 0.30 13.32
C LEU A 78 -4.67 0.12 13.71
N VAL A 79 -5.56 0.93 13.11
CA VAL A 79 -7.01 0.84 13.32
C VAL A 79 -7.71 1.02 11.97
N GLY A 80 -8.46 -0.01 11.55
CA GLY A 80 -9.19 -0.01 10.28
C GLY A 80 -10.70 -0.03 10.43
N GLY A 81 -11.42 -0.25 9.32
CA GLY A 81 -12.87 -0.47 9.30
C GLY A 81 -13.68 0.44 8.38
N GLN A 82 -13.07 1.38 7.67
CA GLN A 82 -13.77 2.40 6.89
C GLN A 82 -13.97 2.04 5.40
N LEU A 83 -13.20 1.11 4.84
CA LEU A 83 -13.23 0.77 3.41
C LEU A 83 -14.64 0.45 2.88
N PRO A 84 -15.49 -0.39 3.53
CA PRO A 84 -16.82 -0.68 3.01
C PRO A 84 -17.74 0.55 2.98
N VAL A 85 -17.59 1.48 3.93
CA VAL A 85 -18.36 2.73 3.96
C VAL A 85 -17.93 3.63 2.83
N ALA A 86 -16.61 3.76 2.61
CA ALA A 86 -16.06 4.60 1.56
C ALA A 86 -16.40 4.07 0.14
N LEU A 87 -16.35 2.76 -0.09
CA LEU A 87 -16.79 2.15 -1.36
C LEU A 87 -18.26 2.48 -1.64
N ARG A 88 -19.15 2.33 -0.64
CA ARG A 88 -20.57 2.70 -0.79
C ARG A 88 -20.76 4.19 -1.09
N ALA A 89 -19.98 5.07 -0.47
CA ALA A 89 -20.04 6.51 -0.75
C ALA A 89 -19.61 6.84 -2.19
N LEU A 90 -18.75 6.03 -2.79
CA LEU A 90 -18.35 6.11 -4.20
C LEU A 90 -19.31 5.38 -5.15
N GLY A 91 -20.43 4.85 -4.64
CA GLY A 91 -21.42 4.10 -5.41
C GLY A 91 -20.90 2.74 -5.90
N VAL A 92 -19.97 2.10 -5.16
CA VAL A 92 -19.37 0.82 -5.50
C VAL A 92 -19.81 -0.23 -4.48
N HIS A 93 -20.39 -1.32 -4.97
CA HIS A 93 -20.61 -2.52 -4.20
C HIS A 93 -19.39 -3.44 -4.29
N ARG A 94 -19.18 -4.29 -3.28
CA ARG A 94 -18.07 -5.26 -3.29
C ARG A 94 -18.09 -6.20 -4.51
N ASP A 95 -19.28 -6.48 -5.04
CA ASP A 95 -19.48 -7.33 -6.22
C ASP A 95 -19.08 -6.62 -7.53
N ASP A 96 -18.93 -5.28 -7.52
CA ASP A 96 -18.49 -4.50 -8.67
C ASP A 96 -16.96 -4.52 -8.82
N VAL A 97 -16.23 -4.90 -7.77
CA VAL A 97 -14.77 -4.97 -7.80
C VAL A 97 -14.34 -6.16 -8.64
N THR A 98 -13.63 -5.89 -9.74
CA THR A 98 -13.18 -6.92 -10.70
C THR A 98 -11.80 -7.46 -10.39
N ASP A 99 -10.98 -6.67 -9.68
CA ASP A 99 -9.62 -7.01 -9.29
C ASP A 99 -9.28 -6.38 -7.95
N VAL A 100 -8.50 -7.08 -7.15
CA VAL A 100 -7.78 -6.50 -6.00
C VAL A 100 -6.29 -6.73 -6.24
N VAL A 101 -5.50 -5.68 -6.19
CA VAL A 101 -4.04 -5.76 -6.24
C VAL A 101 -3.50 -5.47 -4.85
N CYS A 102 -2.96 -6.48 -4.19
CA CYS A 102 -2.24 -6.28 -2.93
C CYS A 102 -0.83 -5.80 -3.26
N THR A 103 -0.48 -4.60 -2.83
CA THR A 103 0.90 -4.13 -2.97
C THR A 103 1.85 -5.05 -2.23
N HIS A 104 1.44 -5.53 -1.06
CA HIS A 104 2.12 -6.54 -0.27
C HIS A 104 1.13 -7.18 0.72
N LEU A 105 1.59 -8.14 1.53
CA LEU A 105 0.68 -8.90 2.39
C LEU A 105 0.73 -8.49 3.87
N HIS A 106 1.15 -7.28 4.25
CA HIS A 106 0.97 -6.81 5.62
C HIS A 106 -0.50 -6.64 5.99
N PRO A 107 -0.87 -6.73 7.28
CA PRO A 107 -2.25 -6.77 7.76
C PRO A 107 -3.12 -5.60 7.29
N ASP A 108 -2.56 -4.42 7.19
CA ASP A 108 -3.25 -3.20 6.81
C ASP A 108 -3.39 -2.98 5.30
N HIS A 109 -2.97 -3.97 4.50
CA HIS A 109 -3.15 -4.02 3.05
C HIS A 109 -4.06 -5.16 2.59
N VAL A 110 -4.35 -6.14 3.49
CA VAL A 110 -5.10 -7.35 3.11
C VAL A 110 -6.33 -7.63 4.00
N GLY A 111 -6.59 -6.81 5.01
CA GLY A 111 -7.55 -7.09 6.07
C GLY A 111 -9.00 -7.27 5.63
N TRP A 112 -9.42 -6.70 4.49
CA TRP A 112 -10.75 -6.91 3.91
C TRP A 112 -10.79 -7.94 2.78
N LEU A 113 -9.71 -8.69 2.49
CA LEU A 113 -9.75 -9.70 1.42
C LEU A 113 -10.75 -10.83 1.71
N PHE A 114 -10.75 -11.29 2.96
CA PHE A 114 -11.60 -12.39 3.40
C PHE A 114 -12.38 -11.98 4.65
N ASP A 115 -13.57 -12.54 4.83
CA ASP A 115 -14.35 -12.42 6.07
C ASP A 115 -13.81 -13.37 7.17
N LEU A 116 -14.41 -13.29 8.37
CA LEU A 116 -13.98 -14.14 9.50
C LEU A 116 -14.19 -15.64 9.27
N ASP A 117 -15.04 -16.02 8.30
CA ASP A 117 -15.23 -17.40 7.83
C ASP A 117 -14.28 -17.74 6.68
N SER A 118 -13.30 -16.86 6.39
CA SER A 118 -12.31 -16.99 5.30
C SER A 118 -12.90 -17.02 3.90
N ARG A 119 -14.12 -16.46 3.69
CA ARG A 119 -14.74 -16.30 2.38
C ARG A 119 -14.32 -14.99 1.73
N PRO A 120 -14.12 -14.94 0.40
CA PRO A 120 -13.76 -13.70 -0.28
C PRO A 120 -14.80 -12.59 -0.07
N ASN A 121 -14.36 -11.43 0.41
CA ASN A 121 -15.21 -10.24 0.52
C ASN A 121 -15.50 -9.60 -0.84
N PHE A 122 -14.64 -9.84 -1.84
CA PHE A 122 -14.80 -9.39 -3.22
C PHE A 122 -15.01 -10.61 -4.12
N PRO A 123 -16.23 -11.19 -4.19
CA PRO A 123 -16.46 -12.53 -4.70
C PRO A 123 -16.21 -12.70 -6.20
N HIS A 124 -16.16 -11.60 -6.96
CA HIS A 124 -15.92 -11.61 -8.40
C HIS A 124 -14.52 -11.10 -8.77
N ALA A 125 -13.74 -10.68 -7.78
CA ALA A 125 -12.41 -10.12 -8.01
C ALA A 125 -11.35 -11.20 -8.23
N THR A 126 -10.43 -10.91 -9.14
CA THR A 126 -9.12 -11.58 -9.16
C THR A 126 -8.21 -10.88 -8.16
N ILE A 127 -7.62 -11.63 -7.24
CA ILE A 127 -6.68 -11.12 -6.24
C ILE A 127 -5.25 -11.32 -6.76
N TRP A 128 -4.54 -10.22 -6.99
CA TRP A 128 -3.18 -10.18 -7.48
C TRP A 128 -2.24 -9.85 -6.32
N PHE A 129 -1.13 -10.57 -6.18
CA PHE A 129 -0.16 -10.38 -5.10
C PHE A 129 1.22 -10.86 -5.51
N GLY A 130 2.27 -10.38 -4.84
CA GLY A 130 3.62 -10.80 -5.12
C GLY A 130 3.90 -12.24 -4.69
N GLN A 131 4.48 -13.05 -5.58
CA GLN A 131 4.85 -14.45 -5.28
C GLN A 131 5.86 -14.54 -4.13
N GLY A 132 6.71 -13.52 -3.96
CA GLY A 132 7.66 -13.45 -2.85
C GLY A 132 6.97 -13.40 -1.50
N ASP A 133 5.85 -12.65 -1.41
CA ASP A 133 5.07 -12.49 -0.18
C ASP A 133 4.30 -13.75 0.17
N TRP A 134 3.76 -14.46 -0.82
CA TRP A 134 3.18 -15.77 -0.56
C TRP A 134 4.16 -16.70 0.14
N ARG A 135 5.39 -16.80 -0.41
CA ARG A 135 6.44 -17.65 0.19
C ARG A 135 6.89 -17.18 1.56
N TYR A 136 6.86 -15.88 1.79
CA TYR A 136 7.34 -15.30 3.05
C TYR A 136 6.29 -15.37 4.15
N PHE A 137 5.06 -14.97 3.88
CA PHE A 137 4.00 -14.86 4.89
C PHE A 137 3.09 -16.10 4.93
N ILE A 138 2.64 -16.61 3.77
CA ILE A 138 1.60 -17.65 3.74
C ILE A 138 2.21 -19.05 3.91
N ASP A 139 3.31 -19.36 3.21
CA ASP A 139 3.95 -20.69 3.34
C ASP A 139 4.61 -20.90 4.71
N ARG A 140 5.00 -19.83 5.38
CA ARG A 140 5.69 -19.88 6.70
C ARG A 140 4.77 -19.75 7.89
N ASP A 141 3.45 -19.58 7.71
CA ASP A 141 2.51 -19.28 8.79
C ASP A 141 2.94 -18.06 9.63
N ASP A 142 3.32 -16.97 8.96
CA ASP A 142 3.81 -15.78 9.65
C ASP A 142 2.74 -15.24 10.61
N PRO A 143 3.03 -15.10 11.92
CA PRO A 143 2.04 -14.71 12.92
C PRO A 143 1.56 -13.25 12.76
N LEU A 144 2.21 -12.45 11.93
CA LEU A 144 1.78 -11.09 11.60
C LEU A 144 0.47 -11.11 10.82
N ILE A 145 0.26 -12.15 9.99
CA ILE A 145 -0.96 -12.27 9.17
C ILE A 145 -2.10 -12.85 10.00
N GLN A 146 -3.25 -12.20 9.95
CA GLN A 146 -4.45 -12.64 10.66
C GLN A 146 -4.90 -14.02 10.19
N GLU A 147 -5.37 -14.85 11.13
CA GLU A 147 -5.71 -16.26 10.89
C GLU A 147 -6.73 -16.45 9.74
N HIS A 148 -7.78 -15.63 9.68
CA HIS A 148 -8.79 -15.72 8.62
C HIS A 148 -8.23 -15.35 7.24
N ILE A 149 -7.22 -14.48 7.17
CA ILE A 149 -6.50 -14.15 5.92
C ILE A 149 -5.64 -15.34 5.49
N HIS A 150 -4.88 -15.94 6.42
CA HIS A 150 -4.13 -17.18 6.14
C HIS A 150 -5.04 -18.29 5.59
N HIS A 151 -6.14 -18.55 6.28
CA HIS A 151 -7.10 -19.58 5.87
C HIS A 151 -7.74 -19.24 4.54
N GLY A 152 -8.05 -17.96 4.28
CA GLY A 152 -8.59 -17.50 3.00
C GLY A 152 -7.63 -17.77 1.85
N PHE A 153 -6.38 -17.36 1.96
CA PHE A 153 -5.37 -17.62 0.93
C PHE A 153 -5.14 -19.11 0.71
N ARG A 154 -5.00 -19.92 1.75
CA ARG A 154 -4.77 -21.37 1.64
C ARG A 154 -5.99 -22.12 1.13
N GLY A 155 -7.18 -21.75 1.61
CA GLY A 155 -8.42 -22.37 1.19
C GLY A 155 -8.74 -22.18 -0.29
N HIS A 156 -8.24 -21.10 -0.87
CA HIS A 156 -8.40 -20.74 -2.28
C HIS A 156 -7.11 -20.93 -3.10
N ALA A 157 -6.09 -21.60 -2.53
CA ALA A 157 -4.83 -21.87 -3.23
C ALA A 157 -5.09 -22.68 -4.52
N GLY A 158 -4.62 -22.16 -5.65
CA GLY A 158 -4.85 -22.78 -6.97
C GLY A 158 -6.15 -22.35 -7.67
N ASP A 159 -7.01 -21.58 -7.02
CA ASP A 159 -8.19 -21.01 -7.68
C ASP A 159 -7.78 -19.98 -8.75
N ALA A 160 -8.59 -19.90 -9.81
CA ALA A 160 -8.36 -18.95 -10.89
C ALA A 160 -8.39 -17.47 -10.43
N HIS A 161 -8.98 -17.21 -9.26
CA HIS A 161 -9.07 -15.88 -8.66
C HIS A 161 -7.83 -15.45 -7.86
N LEU A 162 -6.93 -16.36 -7.50
CA LEU A 162 -5.65 -16.01 -6.87
C LEU A 162 -4.53 -16.03 -7.92
N ARG A 163 -3.89 -14.87 -8.11
CA ARG A 163 -2.88 -14.66 -9.16
C ARG A 163 -1.56 -14.13 -8.57
N PRO A 164 -0.61 -15.03 -8.28
CA PRO A 164 0.72 -14.60 -7.87
C PRO A 164 1.45 -13.92 -9.04
N ILE A 165 2.17 -12.85 -8.73
CA ILE A 165 2.99 -12.06 -9.66
C ILE A 165 4.46 -12.26 -9.32
N ASP A 166 5.27 -12.65 -10.31
CA ASP A 166 6.74 -12.80 -10.20
C ASP A 166 7.53 -11.88 -11.15
N ARG A 167 6.82 -11.07 -11.94
CA ARG A 167 7.35 -10.09 -12.90
C ARG A 167 6.33 -8.97 -13.11
N ASP A 168 6.73 -7.88 -13.72
CA ASP A 168 5.81 -6.81 -14.10
C ASP A 168 4.65 -7.36 -14.93
N THR A 169 3.42 -7.09 -14.50
CA THR A 169 2.21 -7.74 -15.03
C THR A 169 1.11 -6.71 -15.25
N SER A 170 0.53 -6.70 -16.45
CA SER A 170 -0.67 -5.92 -16.74
C SER A 170 -1.90 -6.57 -16.07
N VAL A 171 -2.54 -5.83 -15.15
CA VAL A 171 -3.74 -6.25 -14.42
C VAL A 171 -5.02 -5.91 -15.20
N ALA A 172 -5.05 -4.70 -15.75
CA ALA A 172 -6.16 -4.17 -16.54
C ALA A 172 -5.63 -3.15 -17.56
N PRO A 173 -6.43 -2.72 -18.53
CA PRO A 173 -5.99 -1.66 -19.46
C PRO A 173 -5.48 -0.41 -18.74
N GLY A 174 -4.23 -0.04 -18.99
CA GLY A 174 -3.57 1.09 -18.34
C GLY A 174 -3.19 0.88 -16.87
N ILE A 175 -3.30 -0.32 -16.33
CA ILE A 175 -2.95 -0.65 -14.93
C ILE A 175 -1.95 -1.81 -14.93
N THR A 176 -0.75 -1.57 -14.42
CA THR A 176 0.34 -2.54 -14.37
C THR A 176 0.92 -2.62 -12.97
N ALA A 177 0.97 -3.83 -12.39
CA ALA A 177 1.71 -4.11 -11.18
C ALA A 177 3.19 -4.32 -11.53
N ILE A 178 4.09 -3.59 -10.88
CA ILE A 178 5.54 -3.66 -11.08
C ILE A 178 6.24 -4.11 -9.82
N GLN A 179 7.36 -4.85 -9.95
CA GLN A 179 8.13 -5.34 -8.83
C GLN A 179 8.83 -4.19 -8.09
N ALA A 180 8.64 -4.14 -6.78
CA ALA A 180 9.24 -3.15 -5.89
C ALA A 180 9.71 -3.78 -4.57
N PRO A 181 10.53 -4.87 -4.60
CA PRO A 181 10.89 -5.62 -3.41
C PRO A 181 11.76 -4.83 -2.45
N GLY A 182 11.74 -5.23 -1.18
CA GLY A 182 12.55 -4.66 -0.10
C GLY A 182 11.75 -4.51 1.19
N HIS A 183 10.69 -3.70 1.18
CA HIS A 183 9.74 -3.63 2.28
C HIS A 183 9.18 -5.04 2.58
N THR A 184 8.68 -5.71 1.56
CA THR A 184 8.49 -7.17 1.58
C THR A 184 9.16 -7.81 0.36
N PRO A 185 9.42 -9.14 0.38
CA PRO A 185 10.06 -9.82 -0.75
C PRO A 185 9.25 -9.81 -2.04
N GLY A 186 7.92 -9.73 -1.94
CA GLY A 186 6.99 -9.69 -3.07
C GLY A 186 6.32 -8.34 -3.28
N HIS A 187 6.82 -7.27 -2.66
CA HIS A 187 6.20 -5.96 -2.76
C HIS A 187 6.03 -5.50 -4.21
N LEU A 188 4.87 -4.91 -4.51
CA LEU A 188 4.47 -4.38 -5.80
C LEU A 188 4.12 -2.89 -5.69
N CYS A 189 4.48 -2.11 -6.70
CA CYS A 189 3.84 -0.82 -6.95
C CYS A 189 2.85 -0.96 -8.10
N VAL A 190 1.85 -0.09 -8.19
CA VAL A 190 0.90 -0.08 -9.30
C VAL A 190 1.09 1.17 -10.13
N VAL A 191 1.37 0.98 -11.41
CA VAL A 191 1.44 2.04 -12.42
C VAL A 191 0.07 2.18 -13.06
N VAL A 192 -0.46 3.40 -13.05
CA VAL A 192 -1.66 3.79 -13.81
C VAL A 192 -1.23 4.73 -14.91
N ALA A 193 -1.49 4.38 -16.16
CA ALA A 193 -1.07 5.16 -17.33
C ALA A 193 -2.16 5.24 -18.39
N SER A 194 -2.46 6.46 -18.85
CA SER A 194 -3.41 6.72 -19.93
C SER A 194 -3.12 8.07 -20.58
N ASP A 195 -3.27 8.16 -21.89
CA ASP A 195 -3.17 9.39 -22.68
C ASP A 195 -1.88 10.20 -22.40
N GLY A 196 -0.75 9.49 -22.27
CA GLY A 196 0.56 10.11 -22.00
C GLY A 196 0.76 10.57 -20.55
N GLN A 197 -0.22 10.42 -19.66
CA GLN A 197 -0.12 10.71 -18.24
C GLN A 197 0.18 9.43 -17.44
N ARG A 198 0.83 9.57 -16.29
CA ARG A 198 1.23 8.45 -15.45
C ARG A 198 1.13 8.79 -13.96
N ALA A 199 0.65 7.82 -13.18
CA ALA A 199 0.68 7.87 -11.73
C ALA A 199 1.22 6.56 -11.15
N LEU A 200 1.86 6.65 -9.97
CA LEU A 200 2.38 5.53 -9.20
C LEU A 200 1.62 5.41 -7.88
N LEU A 201 1.10 4.22 -7.60
CA LEU A 201 0.63 3.84 -6.27
C LEU A 201 1.75 2.99 -5.66
N LEU A 202 2.40 3.53 -4.65
CA LEU A 202 3.70 3.07 -4.17
C LEU A 202 3.62 1.95 -3.13
N GLY A 203 2.42 1.72 -2.56
CA GLY A 203 2.29 0.89 -1.36
C GLY A 203 3.21 1.43 -0.26
N ASP A 204 3.97 0.52 0.35
CA ASP A 204 4.94 0.81 1.41
C ASP A 204 6.39 0.72 0.95
N ALA A 205 6.64 0.62 -0.38
CA ALA A 205 8.00 0.81 -0.90
C ALA A 205 8.58 2.16 -0.45
N ILE A 206 7.69 3.14 -0.26
CA ILE A 206 7.92 4.41 0.43
C ILE A 206 6.77 4.58 1.41
N THR A 207 7.02 4.39 2.69
CA THR A 207 5.97 4.46 3.71
C THR A 207 5.47 5.90 3.91
N CYS A 208 6.38 6.88 3.94
CA CYS A 208 6.03 8.28 4.16
C CYS A 208 7.04 9.19 3.43
N PRO A 209 6.63 10.38 2.95
CA PRO A 209 7.52 11.34 2.28
C PRO A 209 8.73 11.76 3.12
N VAL A 210 8.68 11.68 4.45
CA VAL A 210 9.82 11.98 5.33
C VAL A 210 11.07 11.15 4.97
N GLN A 211 10.90 9.95 4.41
CA GLN A 211 12.03 9.11 3.97
C GLN A 211 12.80 9.69 2.76
N LEU A 212 12.28 10.77 2.15
CA LEU A 212 13.02 11.56 1.16
C LEU A 212 14.06 12.46 1.83
N ASP A 213 13.69 13.09 2.95
CA ASP A 213 14.55 13.98 3.72
C ASP A 213 15.49 13.19 4.64
N GLU A 214 15.00 12.04 5.14
CA GLU A 214 15.68 11.16 6.09
C GLU A 214 15.87 9.76 5.48
N PRO A 215 16.77 9.60 4.50
CA PRO A 215 16.94 8.33 3.78
C PRO A 215 17.43 7.18 4.67
N ALA A 216 17.96 7.46 5.85
CA ALA A 216 18.36 6.44 6.84
C ALA A 216 17.17 5.94 7.70
N TRP A 217 15.98 6.52 7.57
CA TRP A 217 14.81 6.04 8.28
C TRP A 217 14.20 4.85 7.56
N HIS A 218 14.31 3.68 8.18
CA HIS A 218 13.71 2.46 7.69
C HIS A 218 12.38 2.20 8.39
N SER A 219 11.42 1.66 7.66
CA SER A 219 10.20 1.16 8.26
C SER A 219 10.50 -0.09 9.11
N MET A 220 9.88 -0.22 10.27
CA MET A 220 9.94 -1.44 11.07
C MET A 220 9.50 -2.68 10.26
N GLY A 221 8.62 -2.49 9.26
CA GLY A 221 8.16 -3.54 8.35
C GLY A 221 9.13 -3.91 7.23
N ASP A 222 10.28 -3.24 7.08
CA ASP A 222 11.23 -3.54 6.01
C ASP A 222 11.94 -4.88 6.27
N VAL A 223 11.59 -5.90 5.48
CA VAL A 223 12.21 -7.25 5.56
C VAL A 223 13.66 -7.24 5.10
N ASP A 224 13.98 -6.47 4.07
CA ASP A 224 15.34 -6.22 3.58
C ASP A 224 15.55 -4.71 3.42
N PRO A 225 16.00 -4.01 4.49
CA PRO A 225 16.19 -2.57 4.46
C PRO A 225 17.13 -2.09 3.35
N GLY A 226 18.21 -2.84 3.06
CA GLY A 226 19.15 -2.48 2.01
C GLY A 226 18.55 -2.59 0.60
N LEU A 227 17.65 -3.54 0.36
CA LEU A 227 16.91 -3.65 -0.88
C LEU A 227 15.81 -2.59 -0.95
N ALA A 228 15.12 -2.31 0.18
CA ALA A 228 14.13 -1.25 0.30
C ALA A 228 14.72 0.12 -0.08
N ASP A 229 15.93 0.44 0.40
CA ASP A 229 16.63 1.68 0.04
C ASP A 229 16.87 1.80 -1.47
N ARG A 230 17.35 0.73 -2.11
CA ARG A 230 17.57 0.73 -3.57
C ARG A 230 16.27 0.89 -4.36
N THR A 231 15.21 0.23 -3.91
CA THR A 231 13.86 0.34 -4.51
C THR A 231 13.32 1.74 -4.34
N ARG A 232 13.44 2.30 -3.12
CA ARG A 232 13.01 3.67 -2.77
C ARG A 232 13.74 4.71 -3.62
N GLU A 233 15.08 4.60 -3.73
CA GLU A 233 15.85 5.52 -4.56
C GLU A 233 15.45 5.46 -6.05
N ARG A 234 15.17 4.26 -6.57
CA ARG A 234 14.67 4.10 -7.95
C ARG A 234 13.32 4.81 -8.14
N LEU A 235 12.39 4.65 -7.19
CA LEU A 235 11.07 5.27 -7.25
C LEU A 235 11.13 6.80 -7.09
N TRP A 236 12.01 7.31 -6.21
CA TRP A 236 12.24 8.74 -6.09
C TRP A 236 12.73 9.36 -7.39
N ARG A 237 13.67 8.72 -8.07
CA ARG A 237 14.16 9.19 -9.39
C ARG A 237 13.06 9.17 -10.45
N GLU A 238 12.18 8.18 -10.40
CA GLU A 238 11.05 8.13 -11.33
C GLU A 238 10.06 9.28 -11.08
N LEU A 239 9.82 9.62 -9.82
CA LEU A 239 8.95 10.71 -9.40
C LEU A 239 9.57 12.12 -9.60
N GLU A 240 10.85 12.21 -9.96
CA GLU A 240 11.48 13.47 -10.43
C GLU A 240 11.04 13.84 -11.86
N GLY A 241 10.41 12.92 -12.59
CA GLY A 241 9.88 13.17 -13.93
C GLY A 241 8.70 14.14 -13.94
N ASP A 242 8.64 15.04 -14.92
CA ASP A 242 7.60 16.08 -14.99
C ASP A 242 6.18 15.53 -15.20
N ASP A 243 6.06 14.36 -15.83
CA ASP A 243 4.78 13.73 -16.17
C ASP A 243 4.36 12.61 -15.24
N VAL A 244 5.04 12.44 -14.09
CA VAL A 244 4.77 11.36 -13.14
C VAL A 244 4.41 11.93 -11.78
N THR A 245 3.29 11.47 -11.23
CA THR A 245 2.92 11.72 -9.84
C THR A 245 2.79 10.40 -9.08
N GLY A 246 2.88 10.42 -7.77
CA GLY A 246 2.71 9.22 -6.96
C GLY A 246 2.07 9.50 -5.62
N THR A 247 1.68 8.43 -4.94
CA THR A 247 1.27 8.44 -3.53
C THR A 247 1.49 7.06 -2.93
N GLY A 248 1.74 6.98 -1.64
CA GLY A 248 1.83 5.74 -0.86
C GLY A 248 0.61 5.54 0.03
N ALA A 249 0.50 4.35 0.62
CA ALA A 249 -0.62 4.00 1.50
C ALA A 249 -0.67 4.84 2.78
N HIS A 250 0.50 5.30 3.26
CA HIS A 250 0.61 6.10 4.48
C HIS A 250 1.05 7.55 4.21
N PHE A 251 0.87 8.03 2.97
CA PHE A 251 1.15 9.42 2.66
C PHE A 251 0.07 10.32 3.28
N PRO A 252 0.43 11.45 3.90
CA PRO A 252 -0.53 12.38 4.48
C PRO A 252 -1.64 12.73 3.47
N GLU A 253 -2.91 12.60 3.93
CA GLU A 253 -4.10 12.86 3.11
C GLU A 253 -4.21 12.02 1.82
N LEU A 254 -3.38 10.98 1.64
CA LEU A 254 -3.25 10.20 0.40
C LEU A 254 -3.05 11.10 -0.85
N LYS A 255 -2.36 12.21 -0.63
CA LYS A 255 -2.17 13.23 -1.64
C LYS A 255 -1.14 12.78 -2.68
N PHE A 256 -1.52 12.93 -3.95
CA PHE A 256 -0.59 12.73 -5.05
C PHE A 256 0.39 13.91 -5.15
N GLY A 257 1.65 13.58 -5.30
CA GLY A 257 2.72 14.56 -5.42
C GLY A 257 3.83 14.05 -6.34
N ARG A 258 4.91 14.80 -6.39
CA ARG A 258 6.13 14.45 -7.12
C ARG A 258 7.37 14.91 -6.36
N VAL A 259 8.53 14.47 -6.80
CA VAL A 259 9.81 14.92 -6.27
C VAL A 259 10.32 16.08 -7.10
N LEU A 260 10.62 17.20 -6.43
CA LEU A 260 11.38 18.30 -7.05
C LEU A 260 12.82 18.22 -6.56
N GLY A 261 13.77 18.15 -7.50
CA GLY A 261 15.19 18.20 -7.22
C GLY A 261 15.75 19.60 -7.45
N GLY A 262 16.70 20.05 -6.64
CA GLY A 262 17.42 21.30 -6.82
C GLY A 262 18.48 21.53 -5.75
N SER A 263 19.59 22.16 -6.12
CA SER A 263 20.68 22.52 -5.19
C SER A 263 21.19 21.36 -4.33
N GLY A 264 21.18 20.13 -4.87
CA GLY A 264 21.61 18.93 -4.16
C GLY A 264 20.60 18.41 -3.12
N LYS A 265 19.39 18.93 -3.11
CA LYS A 265 18.28 18.49 -2.24
C LYS A 265 17.08 18.06 -3.08
N ARG A 266 16.21 17.29 -2.48
CA ARG A 266 14.91 16.85 -3.02
C ARG A 266 13.79 17.29 -2.10
N TRP A 267 12.62 17.57 -2.65
CA TRP A 267 11.43 17.94 -1.91
C TRP A 267 10.22 17.20 -2.47
N TRP A 268 9.35 16.79 -1.58
CA TRP A 268 8.03 16.29 -1.93
C TRP A 268 7.04 17.47 -2.06
N THR A 269 6.26 17.50 -3.18
CA THR A 269 5.31 18.60 -3.44
C THR A 269 3.99 18.08 -3.99
#